data_c02fae5b93bcc19d30944ecd1b680a04
#
_entry.id   c02fae5b93bcc19d30944ecd1b680a04
#
_cell.length_a   1.000
_cell.length_b   1.000
_cell.length_c   1.000
_cell.angle_alpha   90.00
_cell.angle_beta   90.00
_cell.angle_gamma   90.00
#
_symmetry.space_group_name_H-M   'P 1'
#
loop_
_entity.id
_entity.type
_entity.pdbx_description
1 polymer ?
#
loop_
_entity_poly.entity_id
_entity_poly.type
_entity_poly.pdbx_seq_one_letter_code
_entity_poly.pdbx_strand_id
1 'polypeptide(L)'
;RTPMLSELLLAEMARLNTAAKPGQATLPLNRQLYEALRRAMLDGKLGAGERLPSSRDLAQDLGVSRNTVMAAISQLTVEGYLVSHVGSGTFVADSVQALRTPPSSVRQSRRPMPQRPAAQPAASLPSDPPDSPGGLSARGQALAHRFNASELEVQPFAPGAADFSAFPVALWQRLQNKHWRHTRPDMLDYNDCGGYGPLRRAVADYVRVFRSVQLDPDQVIITSGTQQSLELCAQLLANHGDTVWIEDPAYWGAVKAFMATGLAMHPVAVDGEGIAPQPDDHRHPPRLVYVTPSHQYPSGAVMSLARRHQLLAAARTHNAWVLEDDYDSEFRFSGPPVSSLQGLDDDGRVLYMGTFSKVLYPGLKLGYLVVPKALVADFKQAHYDLNRPGQMPLQAALAEFIEMGHFASALRKARLAYAERRRALVAALQPWLQ
;
A
#
# COMPACT_ATOMS: atom_id res chain seq x y z
N ARG A 1 -19.55 48.11 10.42
CA ARG A 1 -19.04 46.94 9.66
C ARG A 1 -19.10 45.62 10.46
N THR A 2 -19.07 45.69 11.80
CA THR A 2 -19.11 44.51 12.69
C THR A 2 -20.42 43.71 12.64
N PRO A 3 -21.62 44.30 12.63
CA PRO A 3 -22.88 43.55 12.58
C PRO A 3 -23.02 42.72 11.29
N MET A 4 -22.56 43.21 10.16
CA MET A 4 -22.64 42.51 8.88
C MET A 4 -21.76 41.24 8.80
N LEU A 5 -20.63 41.22 9.50
CA LEU A 5 -19.78 40.06 9.57
C LEU A 5 -20.37 38.95 10.45
N SER A 6 -20.89 39.34 11.62
CA SER A 6 -21.51 38.42 12.57
C SER A 6 -22.74 37.74 11.97
N GLU A 7 -23.60 38.48 11.27
CA GLU A 7 -24.74 37.95 10.53
C GLU A 7 -24.36 36.96 9.47
N LEU A 8 -23.29 37.26 8.70
CA LEU A 8 -22.76 36.36 7.69
C LEU A 8 -22.23 35.06 8.29
N LEU A 9 -21.48 35.14 9.39
CA LEU A 9 -20.91 33.95 10.05
C LEU A 9 -22.02 33.10 10.67
N LEU A 10 -23.06 33.72 11.29
CA LEU A 10 -24.20 33.00 11.83
C LEU A 10 -25.00 32.27 10.73
N ALA A 11 -25.21 32.91 9.58
CA ALA A 11 -25.88 32.30 8.45
C ALA A 11 -25.12 31.09 7.91
N GLU A 12 -23.76 31.19 7.81
CA GLU A 12 -22.91 30.10 7.33
C GLU A 12 -22.85 28.95 8.35
N MET A 13 -22.76 29.26 9.65
CA MET A 13 -22.83 28.24 10.71
C MET A 13 -24.16 27.50 10.71
N ALA A 14 -25.28 28.20 10.53
CA ALA A 14 -26.61 27.59 10.39
C ALA A 14 -26.69 26.69 9.15
N ARG A 15 -26.12 27.11 8.02
CA ARG A 15 -26.05 26.31 6.79
C ARG A 15 -25.25 25.02 6.97
N LEU A 16 -24.14 25.08 7.71
CA LEU A 16 -23.32 23.90 8.02
C LEU A 16 -24.08 22.89 8.89
N ASN A 17 -24.93 23.36 9.78
CA ASN A 17 -25.80 22.51 10.61
C ASN A 17 -26.94 21.85 9.82
N THR A 18 -27.55 22.57 8.88
CA THR A 18 -28.62 22.03 8.05
C THR A 18 -28.15 21.09 6.96
N ALA A 19 -26.88 21.17 6.55
CA ALA A 19 -26.28 20.28 5.57
C ALA A 19 -25.91 18.88 6.14
N ALA A 20 -25.98 18.69 7.46
CA ALA A 20 -25.77 17.39 8.10
C ALA A 20 -26.94 16.44 7.75
N LYS A 21 -26.62 15.25 7.22
CA LYS A 21 -27.64 14.23 6.92
C LYS A 21 -28.30 13.75 8.21
N PRO A 22 -29.60 13.35 8.17
CA PRO A 22 -30.27 12.77 9.33
C PRO A 22 -29.46 11.61 9.92
N GLY A 23 -29.07 11.72 11.21
CA GLY A 23 -28.27 10.72 11.90
C GLY A 23 -26.76 11.02 12.00
N GLN A 24 -26.23 12.10 11.40
CA GLN A 24 -24.87 12.57 11.65
C GLN A 24 -24.84 13.56 12.83
N ALA A 25 -23.83 13.42 13.70
CA ALA A 25 -23.60 14.38 14.77
C ALA A 25 -23.28 15.77 14.20
N THR A 26 -23.89 16.81 14.77
CA THR A 26 -23.60 18.19 14.41
C THR A 26 -22.13 18.53 14.70
N LEU A 27 -21.50 19.31 13.83
CA LEU A 27 -20.12 19.75 14.02
C LEU A 27 -19.98 20.56 15.32
N PRO A 28 -18.89 20.40 16.09
CA PRO A 28 -18.62 21.27 17.24
C PRO A 28 -18.59 22.75 16.84
N LEU A 29 -19.07 23.63 17.72
CA LEU A 29 -19.20 25.08 17.44
C LEU A 29 -17.89 25.75 17.00
N ASN A 30 -16.74 25.34 17.56
CA ASN A 30 -15.43 25.84 17.13
C ASN A 30 -15.12 25.46 15.69
N ARG A 31 -15.53 24.26 15.26
CA ARG A 31 -15.33 23.80 13.88
C ARG A 31 -16.28 24.52 12.92
N GLN A 32 -17.52 24.74 13.32
CA GLN A 32 -18.48 25.52 12.53
C GLN A 32 -17.96 26.96 12.29
N LEU A 33 -17.47 27.62 13.36
CA LEU A 33 -16.92 28.97 13.26
C LEU A 33 -15.63 29.01 12.40
N TYR A 34 -14.76 28.02 12.56
CA TYR A 34 -13.58 27.88 11.72
C TYR A 34 -13.95 27.80 10.23
N GLU A 35 -14.88 26.94 9.85
CA GLU A 35 -15.31 26.79 8.45
C GLU A 35 -16.03 28.04 7.92
N ALA A 36 -16.83 28.69 8.75
CA ALA A 36 -17.52 29.93 8.37
C ALA A 36 -16.52 31.07 8.09
N LEU A 37 -15.53 31.27 8.96
CA LEU A 37 -14.46 32.27 8.77
C LEU A 37 -13.59 31.94 7.54
N ARG A 38 -13.19 30.68 7.39
CA ARG A 38 -12.40 30.24 6.25
C ARG A 38 -13.12 30.50 4.93
N ARG A 39 -14.42 30.17 4.83
CA ARG A 39 -15.23 30.46 3.63
C ARG A 39 -15.36 31.93 3.37
N ALA A 40 -15.65 32.73 4.41
CA ALA A 40 -15.76 34.17 4.26
C ALA A 40 -14.47 34.80 3.68
N MET A 41 -13.30 34.30 4.05
CA MET A 41 -12.01 34.72 3.50
C MET A 41 -11.83 34.24 2.05
N LEU A 42 -12.13 32.99 1.74
CA LEU A 42 -11.99 32.44 0.39
C LEU A 42 -12.98 33.07 -0.59
N ASP A 43 -14.23 33.33 -0.16
CA ASP A 43 -15.27 33.99 -0.97
C ASP A 43 -15.04 35.51 -1.12
N GLY A 44 -14.07 36.05 -0.41
CA GLY A 44 -13.73 37.47 -0.46
C GLY A 44 -14.63 38.41 0.33
N LYS A 45 -15.44 37.86 1.16
CA LYS A 45 -16.29 38.63 2.10
C LYS A 45 -15.47 39.21 3.25
N LEU A 46 -14.31 38.58 3.54
CA LEU A 46 -13.23 39.12 4.36
C LEU A 46 -11.99 39.28 3.47
N GLY A 47 -11.55 40.52 3.27
CA GLY A 47 -10.43 40.84 2.41
C GLY A 47 -9.07 40.63 3.06
N ALA A 48 -8.00 40.44 2.23
CA ALA A 48 -6.63 40.41 2.71
C ALA A 48 -6.29 41.74 3.45
N GLY A 49 -5.57 41.66 4.57
CA GLY A 49 -5.25 42.78 5.43
C GLY A 49 -6.43 43.29 6.29
N GLU A 50 -7.63 42.72 6.14
CA GLU A 50 -8.78 43.13 6.93
C GLU A 50 -8.64 42.65 8.38
N ARG A 51 -8.93 43.52 9.33
CA ARG A 51 -8.83 43.22 10.76
C ARG A 51 -10.08 42.54 11.26
N LEU A 52 -9.92 41.41 11.94
CA LEU A 52 -11.03 40.75 12.64
C LEU A 52 -11.43 41.53 13.92
N PRO A 53 -12.70 41.47 14.31
CA PRO A 53 -13.16 41.94 15.63
C PRO A 53 -12.38 41.24 16.74
N SER A 54 -12.33 41.83 17.94
CA SER A 54 -11.69 41.17 19.07
C SER A 54 -12.38 39.85 19.40
N SER A 55 -11.64 38.89 19.97
CA SER A 55 -12.22 37.60 20.36
C SER A 55 -13.40 37.73 21.39
N ARG A 56 -13.44 38.82 22.11
CA ARG A 56 -14.56 39.14 23.04
C ARG A 56 -15.76 39.62 22.28
N ASP A 57 -15.60 40.59 21.39
CA ASP A 57 -16.69 41.15 20.60
C ASP A 57 -17.28 40.06 19.69
N LEU A 58 -16.44 39.29 19.03
CA LEU A 58 -16.91 38.20 18.17
C LEU A 58 -17.65 37.11 18.95
N ALA A 59 -17.19 36.76 20.15
CA ALA A 59 -17.86 35.82 21.02
C ALA A 59 -19.25 36.33 21.47
N GLN A 60 -19.32 37.61 21.79
CA GLN A 60 -20.59 38.27 22.18
C GLN A 60 -21.56 38.33 21.01
N ASP A 61 -21.08 38.75 19.82
CA ASP A 61 -21.92 38.90 18.62
C ASP A 61 -22.46 37.56 18.11
N LEU A 62 -21.68 36.49 18.26
CA LEU A 62 -22.06 35.14 17.79
C LEU A 62 -22.78 34.30 18.87
N GLY A 63 -22.85 34.77 20.11
CA GLY A 63 -23.45 34.02 21.22
C GLY A 63 -22.71 32.74 21.60
N VAL A 64 -21.36 32.71 21.40
CA VAL A 64 -20.49 31.55 21.67
C VAL A 64 -19.46 31.88 22.76
N SER A 65 -18.82 30.84 23.34
CA SER A 65 -17.75 31.08 24.31
C SER A 65 -16.54 31.72 23.66
N ARG A 66 -15.77 32.55 24.42
CA ARG A 66 -14.52 33.11 23.97
C ARG A 66 -13.51 32.02 23.60
N ASN A 67 -13.52 30.89 24.31
CA ASN A 67 -12.64 29.74 24.02
C ASN A 67 -12.94 29.13 22.64
N THR A 68 -14.23 29.06 22.25
CA THR A 68 -14.64 28.63 20.91
C THR A 68 -14.05 29.53 19.82
N VAL A 69 -14.14 30.85 20.00
CA VAL A 69 -13.55 31.82 19.08
C VAL A 69 -12.05 31.71 19.01
N MET A 70 -11.39 31.63 20.17
CA MET A 70 -9.92 31.52 20.22
C MET A 70 -9.41 30.24 19.57
N ALA A 71 -10.11 29.11 19.73
CA ALA A 71 -9.74 27.86 19.08
C ALA A 71 -9.83 27.97 17.55
N ALA A 72 -10.90 28.56 17.01
CA ALA A 72 -11.05 28.77 15.57
C ALA A 72 -9.97 29.72 15.00
N ILE A 73 -9.73 30.87 15.67
CA ILE A 73 -8.71 31.84 15.27
C ILE A 73 -7.31 31.24 15.34
N SER A 74 -6.99 30.49 16.39
CA SER A 74 -5.68 29.83 16.54
C SER A 74 -5.42 28.86 15.41
N GLN A 75 -6.40 28.05 15.04
CA GLN A 75 -6.26 27.11 13.93
C GLN A 75 -6.05 27.83 12.59
N LEU A 76 -6.85 28.88 12.30
CA LEU A 76 -6.71 29.66 11.08
C LEU A 76 -5.36 30.41 11.02
N THR A 77 -4.80 30.78 12.18
CA THR A 77 -3.47 31.42 12.25
C THR A 77 -2.38 30.41 11.97
N VAL A 78 -2.45 29.19 12.52
CA VAL A 78 -1.50 28.10 12.24
C VAL A 78 -1.53 27.71 10.77
N GLU A 79 -2.70 27.71 10.16
CA GLU A 79 -2.88 27.38 8.75
C GLU A 79 -2.52 28.54 7.79
N GLY A 80 -2.17 29.72 8.33
CA GLY A 80 -1.73 30.87 7.54
C GLY A 80 -2.84 31.68 6.87
N TYR A 81 -4.10 31.48 7.25
CA TYR A 81 -5.22 32.35 6.82
C TYR A 81 -5.28 33.65 7.60
N LEU A 82 -4.80 33.64 8.83
CA LEU A 82 -4.77 34.81 9.71
C LEU A 82 -3.33 35.09 10.20
N VAL A 83 -3.03 36.34 10.46
CA VAL A 83 -1.79 36.79 11.08
C VAL A 83 -2.15 37.61 12.32
N SER A 84 -1.56 37.26 13.47
CA SER A 84 -1.75 37.98 14.71
C SER A 84 -0.54 38.82 15.05
N HIS A 85 -0.76 40.14 15.29
CA HIS A 85 0.27 41.07 15.72
C HIS A 85 0.00 41.45 17.19
N VAL A 86 1.02 41.29 18.01
CA VAL A 86 0.93 41.64 19.44
C VAL A 86 0.57 43.13 19.58
N GLY A 87 -0.50 43.43 20.29
CA GLY A 87 -1.01 44.79 20.51
C GLY A 87 -1.85 45.37 19.37
N SER A 88 -1.82 44.81 18.16
CA SER A 88 -2.53 45.36 17.00
C SER A 88 -3.77 44.57 16.58
N GLY A 89 -3.85 43.30 16.95
CA GLY A 89 -5.00 42.42 16.64
C GLY A 89 -4.69 41.33 15.64
N THR A 90 -5.75 40.68 15.15
CA THR A 90 -5.69 39.59 14.16
C THR A 90 -6.18 40.08 12.81
N PHE A 91 -5.48 39.77 11.75
CA PHE A 91 -5.72 40.24 10.38
C PHE A 91 -5.77 39.05 9.42
N VAL A 92 -6.52 39.20 8.32
CA VAL A 92 -6.51 38.23 7.21
C VAL A 92 -5.17 38.31 6.50
N ALA A 93 -4.52 37.19 6.28
CA ALA A 93 -3.21 37.14 5.64
C ALA A 93 -3.28 37.50 4.14
N ASP A 94 -2.25 38.17 3.62
CA ASP A 94 -2.17 38.57 2.20
C ASP A 94 -2.12 37.35 1.25
N SER A 95 -1.62 36.22 1.73
CA SER A 95 -1.60 34.93 1.01
C SER A 95 -3.00 34.43 0.59
N VAL A 96 -4.05 34.86 1.29
CA VAL A 96 -5.44 34.49 0.95
C VAL A 96 -5.86 35.07 -0.42
N GLN A 97 -5.32 36.22 -0.80
CA GLN A 97 -5.60 36.82 -2.12
C GLN A 97 -5.01 35.98 -3.27
N ALA A 98 -3.85 35.37 -3.07
CA ALA A 98 -3.22 34.48 -4.05
C ALA A 98 -4.02 33.19 -4.27
N LEU A 99 -4.75 32.71 -3.26
CA LEU A 99 -5.63 31.54 -3.36
C LEU A 99 -6.93 31.80 -4.13
N ARG A 100 -7.27 33.05 -4.36
CA ARG A 100 -8.51 33.51 -5.02
C ARG A 100 -8.35 33.82 -6.49
N THR A 101 -7.12 34.04 -6.96
CA THR A 101 -6.83 34.33 -8.36
C THR A 101 -6.53 33.01 -9.07
N PRO A 102 -7.27 32.61 -10.13
CA PRO A 102 -6.82 31.53 -10.98
C PRO A 102 -5.45 31.92 -11.56
N PRO A 103 -4.52 30.98 -11.76
CA PRO A 103 -3.19 31.30 -12.25
C PRO A 103 -3.31 31.97 -13.62
N SER A 104 -3.21 33.28 -13.65
CA SER A 104 -3.02 34.03 -14.88
C SER A 104 -1.67 33.62 -15.44
N SER A 105 -1.68 33.17 -16.69
CA SER A 105 -0.52 32.76 -17.47
C SER A 105 0.61 33.82 -17.39
N VAL A 106 1.58 33.56 -16.52
CA VAL A 106 2.82 34.31 -16.52
C VAL A 106 3.59 33.88 -17.78
N ARG A 107 3.55 34.73 -18.81
CA ARG A 107 4.48 34.67 -19.94
C ARG A 107 5.88 34.89 -19.39
N GLN A 108 6.59 33.83 -19.09
CA GLN A 108 8.03 33.90 -18.88
C GLN A 108 8.71 34.07 -20.23
N SER A 109 9.33 35.25 -20.40
CA SER A 109 10.24 35.54 -21.51
C SER A 109 11.43 34.56 -21.44
N ARG A 110 11.44 33.57 -22.31
CA ARG A 110 12.58 32.68 -22.49
C ARG A 110 13.75 33.41 -23.14
N ARG A 111 14.86 33.56 -22.43
CA ARG A 111 16.17 33.81 -23.04
C ARG A 111 16.60 32.53 -23.79
N PRO A 112 17.16 32.63 -25.00
CA PRO A 112 17.64 31.48 -25.75
C PRO A 112 18.86 30.88 -25.09
N MET A 113 18.81 29.55 -24.79
CA MET A 113 19.99 28.75 -24.47
C MET A 113 20.62 28.17 -25.74
N PRO A 114 21.93 27.97 -25.79
CA PRO A 114 22.62 27.44 -26.98
C PRO A 114 22.25 26.01 -27.29
N GLN A 115 22.09 25.75 -28.58
CA GLN A 115 21.70 24.43 -29.14
C GLN A 115 22.77 23.38 -28.89
N ARG A 116 22.38 22.26 -28.30
CA ARG A 116 23.15 21.01 -28.28
C ARG A 116 22.81 20.18 -29.53
N PRO A 117 23.77 19.40 -30.10
CA PRO A 117 23.53 18.63 -31.31
C PRO A 117 22.46 17.54 -31.12
N ALA A 118 21.68 17.31 -32.17
CA ALA A 118 20.54 16.40 -32.20
C ALA A 118 20.94 14.95 -31.92
N ALA A 119 20.35 14.39 -30.85
CA ALA A 119 20.22 12.95 -30.69
C ALA A 119 19.03 12.46 -31.51
N GLN A 120 19.19 11.31 -32.14
CA GLN A 120 18.19 10.66 -32.98
C GLN A 120 16.86 10.40 -32.22
N PRO A 121 15.69 10.42 -32.91
CA PRO A 121 14.41 10.39 -32.24
C PRO A 121 14.15 8.99 -31.67
N ALA A 122 14.05 8.92 -30.34
CA ALA A 122 13.34 7.85 -29.66
C ALA A 122 11.87 7.91 -30.09
N ALA A 123 11.28 6.74 -30.38
CA ALA A 123 9.90 6.59 -30.79
C ALA A 123 8.97 7.44 -29.89
N SER A 124 8.24 8.35 -30.50
CA SER A 124 7.32 9.25 -29.85
C SER A 124 6.19 8.46 -29.17
N LEU A 125 6.14 8.52 -27.85
CA LEU A 125 4.92 8.24 -27.11
C LEU A 125 3.81 9.17 -27.64
N PRO A 126 2.56 8.69 -27.74
CA PRO A 126 1.45 9.56 -28.15
C PRO A 126 1.42 10.79 -27.22
N SER A 127 1.51 11.96 -27.82
CA SER A 127 1.35 13.22 -27.09
C SER A 127 -0.10 13.35 -26.64
N ASP A 128 -0.32 13.48 -25.33
CA ASP A 128 -1.63 13.86 -24.79
C ASP A 128 -2.11 15.15 -25.47
N PRO A 129 -3.41 15.28 -25.78
CA PRO A 129 -3.96 16.51 -26.34
C PRO A 129 -3.74 17.67 -25.34
N PRO A 130 -3.37 18.87 -25.84
CA PRO A 130 -2.87 19.97 -25.00
C PRO A 130 -3.91 20.68 -24.11
N ASP A 131 -5.15 20.24 -24.03
CA ASP A 131 -6.27 21.00 -23.45
C ASP A 131 -7.00 20.37 -22.26
N SER A 132 -6.40 19.40 -21.56
CA SER A 132 -7.00 18.90 -20.31
C SER A 132 -6.05 19.06 -19.13
N PRO A 133 -6.08 20.19 -18.42
CA PRO A 133 -5.36 20.31 -17.15
C PRO A 133 -6.02 19.37 -16.13
N GLY A 134 -5.35 18.27 -15.76
CA GLY A 134 -5.74 17.42 -14.63
C GLY A 134 -6.22 16.01 -14.96
N GLY A 135 -6.01 15.49 -16.17
CA GLY A 135 -6.24 14.09 -16.49
C GLY A 135 -5.12 13.15 -16.00
N LEU A 136 -5.44 11.86 -15.82
CA LEU A 136 -4.43 10.84 -15.53
C LEU A 136 -3.54 10.63 -16.76
N SER A 137 -2.25 10.37 -16.54
CA SER A 137 -1.37 9.87 -17.60
C SER A 137 -1.88 8.54 -18.16
N ALA A 138 -1.45 8.14 -19.36
CA ALA A 138 -1.83 6.85 -19.95
C ALA A 138 -1.52 5.67 -19.01
N ARG A 139 -0.35 5.69 -18.36
CA ARG A 139 0.00 4.72 -17.32
C ARG A 139 -0.93 4.81 -16.11
N GLY A 140 -1.27 6.00 -15.65
CA GLY A 140 -2.21 6.21 -14.55
C GLY A 140 -3.62 5.67 -14.86
N GLN A 141 -4.10 5.87 -16.09
CA GLN A 141 -5.38 5.31 -16.55
C GLN A 141 -5.35 3.78 -16.55
N ALA A 142 -4.28 3.16 -17.07
CA ALA A 142 -4.10 1.72 -17.04
C ALA A 142 -4.03 1.15 -15.61
N LEU A 143 -3.35 1.84 -14.69
CA LEU A 143 -3.30 1.46 -13.29
C LEU A 143 -4.65 1.61 -12.57
N ALA A 144 -5.42 2.64 -12.91
CA ALA A 144 -6.75 2.88 -12.33
C ALA A 144 -7.81 1.92 -12.89
N HIS A 145 -7.57 1.29 -14.05
CA HIS A 145 -8.50 0.31 -14.61
C HIS A 145 -8.61 -0.93 -13.72
N ARG A 146 -9.84 -1.32 -13.38
CA ARG A 146 -10.10 -2.52 -12.57
C ARG A 146 -10.07 -3.76 -13.47
N PHE A 147 -9.18 -4.70 -13.19
CA PHE A 147 -9.15 -5.99 -13.88
C PHE A 147 -10.23 -6.95 -13.38
N ASN A 148 -10.57 -6.89 -12.09
CA ASN A 148 -11.57 -7.75 -11.46
C ASN A 148 -12.39 -6.98 -10.43
N ALA A 149 -13.62 -6.66 -10.76
CA ALA A 149 -14.57 -6.05 -9.83
C ALA A 149 -15.02 -7.04 -8.72
N SER A 150 -14.98 -8.35 -9.01
CA SER A 150 -15.47 -9.41 -8.13
C SER A 150 -14.56 -9.73 -6.94
N GLU A 151 -13.27 -9.38 -6.98
CA GLU A 151 -12.36 -9.66 -5.86
C GLU A 151 -12.55 -8.73 -4.65
N LEU A 152 -13.24 -7.60 -4.84
CA LEU A 152 -13.53 -6.65 -3.77
C LEU A 152 -14.84 -6.93 -3.05
N GLU A 153 -15.68 -7.79 -3.60
CA GLU A 153 -16.95 -8.19 -3.01
C GLU A 153 -16.81 -9.59 -2.42
N VAL A 154 -17.10 -9.74 -1.13
CA VAL A 154 -17.20 -11.05 -0.49
C VAL A 154 -18.45 -11.72 -1.02
N GLN A 155 -18.32 -12.40 -2.15
CA GLN A 155 -19.40 -13.15 -2.78
C GLN A 155 -19.14 -14.67 -2.62
N PRO A 156 -20.20 -15.49 -2.67
CA PRO A 156 -20.04 -16.93 -2.78
C PRO A 156 -19.11 -17.28 -3.95
N PHE A 157 -18.17 -18.20 -3.72
CA PHE A 157 -17.14 -18.64 -4.67
C PHE A 157 -16.04 -17.60 -5.01
N ALA A 158 -15.95 -16.48 -4.31
CA ALA A 158 -14.81 -15.56 -4.46
C ALA A 158 -13.50 -16.26 -4.02
N PRO A 159 -12.47 -16.35 -4.88
CA PRO A 159 -11.24 -17.04 -4.54
C PRO A 159 -10.41 -16.25 -3.51
N GLY A 160 -9.73 -16.97 -2.62
CA GLY A 160 -8.73 -16.36 -1.72
C GLY A 160 -9.28 -15.51 -0.58
N ALA A 161 -10.58 -15.57 -0.28
CA ALA A 161 -11.16 -14.94 0.90
C ALA A 161 -10.72 -15.69 2.17
N ALA A 162 -10.10 -14.98 3.13
CA ALA A 162 -9.73 -15.57 4.42
C ALA A 162 -10.94 -15.61 5.36
N ASP A 163 -11.00 -16.66 6.20
CA ASP A 163 -12.01 -16.77 7.26
C ASP A 163 -11.53 -16.07 8.53
N PHE A 164 -12.15 -14.95 8.85
CA PHE A 164 -11.81 -14.19 10.05
C PHE A 164 -12.49 -14.71 11.33
N SER A 165 -13.45 -15.61 11.22
CA SER A 165 -14.22 -16.11 12.37
C SER A 165 -13.34 -16.88 13.37
N ALA A 166 -12.27 -17.50 12.90
CA ALA A 166 -11.32 -18.24 13.72
C ALA A 166 -10.20 -17.37 14.29
N PHE A 167 -10.10 -16.08 13.90
CA PHE A 167 -9.05 -15.20 14.37
C PHE A 167 -9.29 -14.78 15.83
N PRO A 168 -8.29 -14.94 16.73
CA PRO A 168 -8.47 -14.71 18.16
C PRO A 168 -8.39 -13.21 18.51
N VAL A 169 -9.41 -12.43 18.15
CA VAL A 169 -9.45 -10.96 18.27
C VAL A 169 -9.10 -10.48 19.68
N ALA A 170 -9.68 -11.09 20.73
CA ALA A 170 -9.43 -10.67 22.12
C ALA A 170 -7.97 -10.89 22.54
N LEU A 171 -7.34 -11.97 22.11
CA LEU A 171 -5.92 -12.20 22.34
C LEU A 171 -5.07 -11.18 21.59
N TRP A 172 -5.36 -10.95 20.31
CA TRP A 172 -4.67 -9.99 19.47
C TRP A 172 -4.72 -8.57 20.07
N GLN A 173 -5.89 -8.15 20.52
CA GLN A 173 -6.08 -6.87 21.22
C GLN A 173 -5.21 -6.77 22.49
N ARG A 174 -5.14 -7.83 23.29
CA ARG A 174 -4.28 -7.84 24.49
C ARG A 174 -2.81 -7.66 24.15
N LEU A 175 -2.33 -8.36 23.12
CA LEU A 175 -0.94 -8.25 22.65
C LEU A 175 -0.63 -6.84 22.15
N GLN A 176 -1.50 -6.28 21.32
CA GLN A 176 -1.34 -4.91 20.85
C GLN A 176 -1.30 -3.92 22.02
N ASN A 177 -2.26 -3.99 22.95
CA ASN A 177 -2.31 -3.13 24.13
C ASN A 177 -1.06 -3.27 25.00
N LYS A 178 -0.54 -4.49 25.15
CA LYS A 178 0.71 -4.74 25.87
C LYS A 178 1.87 -3.98 25.25
N HIS A 179 2.08 -4.12 23.94
CA HIS A 179 3.19 -3.48 23.25
C HIS A 179 3.02 -1.96 23.17
N TRP A 180 1.80 -1.43 23.04
CA TRP A 180 1.54 0.00 23.10
C TRP A 180 1.84 0.62 24.45
N ARG A 181 1.51 -0.06 25.55
CA ARG A 181 1.82 0.41 26.92
C ARG A 181 3.32 0.48 27.20
N HIS A 182 4.11 -0.32 26.53
CA HIS A 182 5.57 -0.40 26.73
C HIS A 182 6.35 0.12 25.50
N THR A 183 5.70 0.94 24.69
CA THR A 183 6.31 1.51 23.48
C THR A 183 7.42 2.48 23.87
N ARG A 184 8.60 2.29 23.29
CA ARG A 184 9.74 3.19 23.41
C ARG A 184 9.73 4.20 22.26
N PRO A 185 10.41 5.37 22.41
CA PRO A 185 10.47 6.37 21.33
C PRO A 185 11.03 5.83 20.00
N ASP A 186 12.01 4.92 20.04
CA ASP A 186 12.58 4.26 18.85
C ASP A 186 11.59 3.36 18.10
N MET A 187 10.53 2.93 18.74
CA MET A 187 9.45 2.17 18.11
C MET A 187 8.39 3.05 17.41
N LEU A 188 8.46 4.35 17.62
CA LEU A 188 7.53 5.33 17.01
C LEU A 188 8.13 6.01 15.79
N ASP A 189 9.40 5.79 15.52
CA ASP A 189 10.11 6.34 14.37
C ASP A 189 10.11 5.36 13.20
N TYR A 190 10.61 5.81 12.04
CA TYR A 190 10.87 4.96 10.89
C TYR A 190 11.98 3.95 11.19
N ASN A 191 11.87 2.76 10.60
CA ASN A 191 12.84 1.69 10.83
C ASN A 191 13.69 1.42 9.58
N ASP A 192 14.99 1.58 9.71
CA ASP A 192 15.99 1.36 8.67
C ASP A 192 16.56 -0.07 8.64
N CYS A 193 16.23 -0.89 9.63
CA CYS A 193 16.80 -2.23 9.81
C CYS A 193 16.05 -3.35 9.08
N GLY A 194 15.07 -3.03 8.24
CA GLY A 194 14.23 -4.02 7.53
C GLY A 194 13.09 -4.57 8.38
N GLY A 195 12.72 -3.90 9.49
CA GLY A 195 11.63 -4.27 10.37
C GLY A 195 12.07 -4.69 11.79
N TYR A 196 11.10 -4.97 12.65
CA TYR A 196 11.33 -5.33 14.06
C TYR A 196 12.13 -6.63 14.16
N GLY A 197 13.31 -6.57 14.82
CA GLY A 197 14.26 -7.67 14.88
C GLY A 197 13.68 -9.01 15.36
N PRO A 198 12.92 -9.06 16.47
CA PRO A 198 12.25 -10.28 16.88
C PRO A 198 11.28 -10.84 15.83
N LEU A 199 10.50 -10.00 15.14
CA LEU A 199 9.62 -10.48 14.06
C LEU A 199 10.41 -11.11 12.91
N ARG A 200 11.52 -10.48 12.51
CA ARG A 200 12.39 -11.01 11.46
C ARG A 200 12.94 -12.39 11.83
N ARG A 201 13.34 -12.61 13.10
CA ARG A 201 13.76 -13.92 13.60
C ARG A 201 12.62 -14.93 13.59
N ALA A 202 11.46 -14.56 14.12
CA ALA A 202 10.28 -15.43 14.16
C ALA A 202 9.85 -15.88 12.75
N VAL A 203 9.88 -14.96 11.78
CA VAL A 203 9.62 -15.27 10.37
C VAL A 203 10.69 -16.22 9.81
N ALA A 204 11.97 -15.94 10.06
CA ALA A 204 13.06 -16.79 9.57
C ALA A 204 12.94 -18.23 10.10
N ASP A 205 12.66 -18.40 11.38
CA ASP A 205 12.48 -19.70 12.00
C ASP A 205 11.26 -20.42 11.43
N TYR A 206 10.17 -19.70 11.23
CA TYR A 206 8.95 -20.23 10.63
C TYR A 206 9.19 -20.76 9.20
N VAL A 207 9.75 -19.95 8.31
CA VAL A 207 9.92 -20.35 6.89
C VAL A 207 11.01 -21.41 6.70
N ARG A 208 12.03 -21.46 7.57
CA ARG A 208 13.01 -22.58 7.58
C ARG A 208 12.32 -23.92 7.82
N VAL A 209 11.46 -23.96 8.85
CA VAL A 209 10.81 -25.22 9.25
C VAL A 209 9.72 -25.63 8.26
N PHE A 210 8.88 -24.71 7.82
CA PHE A 210 7.71 -25.04 7.01
C PHE A 210 7.97 -25.04 5.50
N ARG A 211 8.97 -24.30 5.03
CA ARG A 211 9.21 -24.10 3.60
C ARG A 211 10.61 -24.48 3.14
N SER A 212 11.45 -24.94 4.03
CA SER A 212 12.88 -25.24 3.77
C SER A 212 13.65 -24.04 3.17
N VAL A 213 13.18 -22.82 3.43
CA VAL A 213 13.87 -21.61 3.00
C VAL A 213 15.20 -21.50 3.73
N GLN A 214 16.28 -21.28 2.97
CA GLN A 214 17.63 -21.13 3.51
C GLN A 214 17.94 -19.65 3.67
N LEU A 215 18.03 -19.17 4.90
CA LEU A 215 18.26 -17.75 5.18
C LEU A 215 18.84 -17.53 6.58
N ASP A 216 19.48 -16.39 6.75
CA ASP A 216 19.70 -15.75 8.05
C ASP A 216 18.60 -14.71 8.34
N PRO A 217 18.27 -14.44 9.60
CA PRO A 217 17.23 -13.45 9.94
C PRO A 217 17.49 -12.06 9.34
N ASP A 218 18.75 -11.72 9.03
CA ASP A 218 19.11 -10.45 8.41
C ASP A 218 18.64 -10.30 6.96
N GLN A 219 18.35 -11.41 6.30
CA GLN A 219 17.81 -11.45 4.93
C GLN A 219 16.30 -11.17 4.90
N VAL A 220 15.62 -11.18 6.06
CA VAL A 220 14.19 -10.89 6.15
C VAL A 220 13.95 -9.38 6.19
N ILE A 221 13.12 -8.89 5.30
CA ILE A 221 12.61 -7.51 5.28
C ILE A 221 11.10 -7.57 5.49
N ILE A 222 10.61 -6.89 6.52
CA ILE A 222 9.17 -6.79 6.78
C ILE A 222 8.58 -5.72 5.86
N THR A 223 7.53 -6.10 5.15
CA THR A 223 6.82 -5.24 4.19
C THR A 223 5.34 -5.09 4.56
N SER A 224 4.64 -4.19 3.88
CA SER A 224 3.18 -4.07 4.00
C SER A 224 2.40 -5.13 3.20
N GLY A 225 3.05 -6.23 2.85
CA GLY A 225 2.50 -7.37 2.10
C GLY A 225 3.15 -7.57 0.74
N THR A 226 2.69 -8.60 0.01
CA THR A 226 3.25 -9.03 -1.28
C THR A 226 3.31 -7.89 -2.30
N GLN A 227 2.30 -7.03 -2.36
CA GLN A 227 2.28 -5.92 -3.31
C GLN A 227 3.52 -5.01 -3.17
N GLN A 228 3.84 -4.59 -1.94
CA GLN A 228 5.03 -3.78 -1.69
C GLN A 228 6.33 -4.56 -1.99
N SER A 229 6.35 -5.86 -1.66
CA SER A 229 7.51 -6.72 -1.97
C SER A 229 7.76 -6.79 -3.47
N LEU A 230 6.71 -6.95 -4.28
CA LEU A 230 6.79 -6.97 -5.75
C LEU A 230 7.28 -5.63 -6.32
N GLU A 231 6.71 -4.53 -5.85
CA GLU A 231 7.11 -3.19 -6.28
C GLU A 231 8.58 -2.92 -5.97
N LEU A 232 9.03 -3.25 -4.76
CA LEU A 232 10.42 -3.08 -4.35
C LEU A 232 11.38 -3.93 -5.19
N CYS A 233 11.04 -5.20 -5.44
CA CYS A 233 11.83 -6.08 -6.31
C CYS A 233 11.91 -5.54 -7.74
N ALA A 234 10.78 -5.12 -8.32
CA ALA A 234 10.75 -4.60 -9.68
C ALA A 234 11.58 -3.31 -9.83
N GLN A 235 11.48 -2.40 -8.85
CA GLN A 235 12.22 -1.14 -8.86
C GLN A 235 13.74 -1.33 -8.71
N LEU A 236 14.18 -2.31 -7.91
CA LEU A 236 15.61 -2.50 -7.61
C LEU A 236 16.32 -3.46 -8.55
N LEU A 237 15.63 -4.43 -9.13
CA LEU A 237 16.24 -5.51 -9.89
C LEU A 237 16.11 -5.36 -11.40
N ALA A 238 15.24 -4.46 -11.88
CA ALA A 238 14.98 -4.29 -13.30
C ALA A 238 14.91 -2.82 -13.70
N ASN A 239 15.24 -2.53 -14.95
CA ASN A 239 15.06 -1.22 -15.56
C ASN A 239 13.71 -1.15 -16.28
N HIS A 240 13.26 0.07 -16.53
CA HIS A 240 12.11 0.30 -17.42
C HIS A 240 12.34 -0.36 -18.79
N GLY A 241 11.37 -1.16 -19.24
CA GLY A 241 11.44 -1.91 -20.50
C GLY A 241 12.10 -3.28 -20.40
N ASP A 242 12.72 -3.64 -19.26
CA ASP A 242 13.22 -5.00 -19.05
C ASP A 242 12.06 -6.01 -19.06
N THR A 243 12.32 -7.21 -19.58
CA THR A 243 11.31 -8.27 -19.68
C THR A 243 11.10 -8.97 -18.33
N VAL A 244 9.85 -9.15 -17.94
CA VAL A 244 9.44 -10.05 -16.87
C VAL A 244 8.61 -11.20 -17.44
N TRP A 245 9.02 -12.45 -17.19
CA TRP A 245 8.16 -13.60 -17.41
C TRP A 245 7.11 -13.66 -16.30
N ILE A 246 5.85 -13.73 -16.69
CA ILE A 246 4.71 -13.82 -15.80
C ILE A 246 3.85 -15.01 -16.20
N GLU A 247 3.32 -15.73 -15.22
CA GLU A 247 2.38 -16.82 -15.45
C GLU A 247 1.15 -16.34 -16.24
N ASP A 248 0.62 -17.16 -17.14
CA ASP A 248 -0.63 -16.88 -17.85
C ASP A 248 -1.61 -18.05 -17.65
N PRO A 249 -2.70 -17.83 -16.88
CA PRO A 249 -3.14 -16.61 -16.19
C PRO A 249 -2.27 -16.26 -14.95
N ALA A 250 -2.28 -14.98 -14.55
CA ALA A 250 -1.45 -14.45 -13.49
C ALA A 250 -2.25 -13.74 -12.39
N TYR A 251 -1.58 -13.54 -11.24
CA TYR A 251 -2.07 -12.68 -10.19
C TYR A 251 -2.09 -11.20 -10.64
N TRP A 252 -3.27 -10.60 -10.61
CA TRP A 252 -3.49 -9.23 -11.09
C TRP A 252 -2.65 -8.18 -10.34
N GLY A 253 -2.34 -8.41 -9.05
CA GLY A 253 -1.47 -7.53 -8.26
C GLY A 253 -0.04 -7.50 -8.79
N ALA A 254 0.50 -8.63 -9.26
CA ALA A 254 1.81 -8.68 -9.90
C ALA A 254 1.80 -7.94 -11.25
N VAL A 255 0.75 -8.13 -12.06
CA VAL A 255 0.56 -7.38 -13.31
C VAL A 255 0.59 -5.89 -13.05
N LYS A 256 -0.12 -5.40 -12.03
CA LYS A 256 -0.14 -3.98 -11.66
C LYS A 256 1.21 -3.46 -11.18
N ALA A 257 1.93 -4.23 -10.36
CA ALA A 257 3.26 -3.84 -9.89
C ALA A 257 4.25 -3.68 -11.05
N PHE A 258 4.26 -4.63 -11.99
CA PHE A 258 5.15 -4.58 -13.15
C PHE A 258 4.74 -3.50 -14.15
N MET A 259 3.45 -3.27 -14.34
CA MET A 259 2.95 -2.15 -15.13
C MET A 259 3.36 -0.80 -14.53
N ALA A 260 3.27 -0.66 -13.21
CA ALA A 260 3.63 0.59 -12.52
C ALA A 260 5.13 0.93 -12.68
N THR A 261 5.98 -0.09 -12.69
CA THR A 261 7.42 0.06 -12.88
C THR A 261 7.85 0.09 -14.34
N GLY A 262 6.93 -0.11 -15.28
CA GLY A 262 7.18 -0.03 -16.73
C GLY A 262 7.94 -1.20 -17.30
N LEU A 263 7.79 -2.40 -16.71
CA LEU A 263 8.37 -3.63 -17.25
C LEU A 263 7.59 -4.13 -18.46
N ALA A 264 8.28 -4.76 -19.40
CA ALA A 264 7.70 -5.48 -20.53
C ALA A 264 7.25 -6.87 -20.06
N MET A 265 5.96 -7.08 -19.89
CA MET A 265 5.41 -8.37 -19.45
C MET A 265 5.39 -9.36 -20.62
N HIS A 266 6.02 -10.53 -20.44
CA HIS A 266 5.95 -11.65 -21.36
C HIS A 266 5.16 -12.78 -20.67
N PRO A 267 3.92 -13.06 -21.13
CA PRO A 267 3.10 -14.12 -20.57
C PRO A 267 3.65 -15.48 -20.98
N VAL A 268 3.84 -16.36 -20.00
CA VAL A 268 4.29 -17.75 -20.20
C VAL A 268 3.18 -18.68 -19.75
N ALA A 269 2.77 -19.61 -20.61
CA ALA A 269 1.67 -20.52 -20.34
C ALA A 269 1.88 -21.35 -19.07
N VAL A 270 0.78 -21.66 -18.40
CA VAL A 270 0.72 -22.53 -17.22
C VAL A 270 0.07 -23.86 -17.61
N ASP A 271 0.68 -24.96 -17.20
CA ASP A 271 0.10 -26.31 -17.29
C ASP A 271 -0.18 -26.90 -15.89
N GLY A 272 -0.49 -28.18 -15.81
CA GLY A 272 -0.76 -28.85 -14.55
C GLY A 272 0.42 -28.88 -13.55
N GLU A 273 1.63 -28.55 -13.99
CA GLU A 273 2.85 -28.48 -13.19
C GLU A 273 3.37 -27.04 -12.97
N GLY A 274 2.56 -26.01 -13.28
CA GLY A 274 2.91 -24.60 -13.14
C GLY A 274 3.40 -23.98 -14.44
N ILE A 275 4.16 -22.87 -14.34
CA ILE A 275 4.71 -22.16 -15.49
C ILE A 275 5.54 -23.10 -16.38
N ALA A 276 5.30 -23.05 -17.70
CA ALA A 276 5.86 -24.00 -18.67
C ALA A 276 6.57 -23.29 -19.83
N PRO A 277 7.78 -22.71 -19.61
CA PRO A 277 8.50 -22.00 -20.66
C PRO A 277 8.76 -22.88 -21.88
N GLN A 278 8.39 -22.42 -23.05
CA GLN A 278 8.60 -23.07 -24.35
C GLN A 278 9.83 -22.48 -25.05
N PRO A 279 10.39 -23.14 -26.07
CA PRO A 279 11.56 -22.63 -26.80
C PRO A 279 11.40 -21.20 -27.35
N ASP A 280 10.16 -20.79 -27.64
CA ASP A 280 9.86 -19.44 -28.14
C ASP A 280 9.98 -18.38 -27.03
N ASP A 281 9.61 -18.72 -25.81
CA ASP A 281 9.72 -17.80 -24.66
C ASP A 281 11.19 -17.39 -24.42
N HIS A 282 12.13 -18.31 -24.67
CA HIS A 282 13.57 -18.05 -24.52
C HIS A 282 14.12 -17.01 -25.52
N ARG A 283 13.37 -16.63 -26.56
CA ARG A 283 13.69 -15.50 -27.45
C ARG A 283 13.41 -14.15 -26.81
N HIS A 284 12.65 -14.15 -25.71
CA HIS A 284 12.35 -13.00 -24.88
C HIS A 284 13.00 -13.16 -23.48
N PRO A 285 14.32 -13.05 -23.38
CA PRO A 285 15.07 -13.35 -22.17
C PRO A 285 14.59 -12.48 -21.00
N PRO A 286 14.19 -13.09 -19.88
CA PRO A 286 13.67 -12.33 -18.75
C PRO A 286 14.79 -11.70 -17.91
N ARG A 287 14.52 -10.53 -17.36
CA ARG A 287 15.27 -10.00 -16.23
C ARG A 287 14.69 -10.51 -14.90
N LEU A 288 13.36 -10.62 -14.84
CA LEU A 288 12.62 -11.17 -13.71
C LEU A 288 11.72 -12.32 -14.17
N VAL A 289 11.51 -13.29 -13.29
CA VAL A 289 10.52 -14.36 -13.46
C VAL A 289 9.63 -14.36 -12.21
N TYR A 290 8.34 -14.11 -12.37
CA TYR A 290 7.37 -14.15 -11.28
C TYR A 290 6.56 -15.41 -11.29
N VAL A 291 6.52 -16.13 -10.17
CA VAL A 291 5.81 -17.41 -10.03
C VAL A 291 5.15 -17.59 -8.67
N THR A 292 4.06 -18.38 -8.67
CA THR A 292 3.33 -18.83 -7.49
C THR A 292 3.40 -20.35 -7.37
N PRO A 293 4.57 -20.95 -7.05
CA PRO A 293 4.84 -22.37 -7.27
C PRO A 293 4.15 -23.32 -6.29
N SER A 294 3.71 -22.82 -5.15
CA SER A 294 3.02 -23.64 -4.12
C SER A 294 1.56 -23.89 -4.47
N HIS A 295 0.89 -22.86 -4.96
CA HIS A 295 -0.44 -22.88 -5.55
C HIS A 295 -0.50 -21.80 -6.62
N GLN A 296 -0.43 -22.19 -7.88
CA GLN A 296 -0.51 -21.24 -8.98
C GLN A 296 -1.82 -20.46 -8.92
N TYR A 297 -1.72 -19.15 -8.97
CA TYR A 297 -2.91 -18.29 -9.01
C TYR A 297 -3.30 -17.98 -10.46
N PRO A 298 -4.56 -18.27 -10.89
CA PRO A 298 -5.69 -18.80 -10.10
C PRO A 298 -5.95 -20.30 -10.26
N SER A 299 -5.12 -21.05 -11.01
CA SER A 299 -5.40 -22.44 -11.38
C SER A 299 -5.32 -23.45 -10.22
N GLY A 300 -4.54 -23.10 -9.18
CA GLY A 300 -4.24 -24.01 -8.06
C GLY A 300 -3.23 -25.10 -8.39
N ALA A 301 -2.61 -25.11 -9.58
CA ALA A 301 -1.56 -26.04 -9.94
C ALA A 301 -0.37 -25.94 -8.99
N VAL A 302 0.22 -27.08 -8.66
CA VAL A 302 1.41 -27.14 -7.80
C VAL A 302 2.62 -27.43 -8.68
N MET A 303 3.61 -26.58 -8.65
CA MET A 303 4.81 -26.75 -9.46
C MET A 303 5.59 -27.98 -9.01
N SER A 304 5.80 -28.92 -9.93
CA SER A 304 6.56 -30.16 -9.68
C SER A 304 8.03 -29.87 -9.38
N LEU A 305 8.69 -30.81 -8.73
CA LEU A 305 10.14 -30.69 -8.45
C LEU A 305 10.96 -30.56 -9.74
N ALA A 306 10.60 -31.35 -10.77
CA ALA A 306 11.26 -31.27 -12.08
C ALA A 306 11.13 -29.89 -12.71
N ARG A 307 9.91 -29.30 -12.67
CA ARG A 307 9.64 -27.97 -13.19
C ARG A 307 10.40 -26.88 -12.41
N ARG A 308 10.54 -27.02 -11.08
CA ARG A 308 11.35 -26.10 -10.25
C ARG A 308 12.81 -26.09 -10.70
N HIS A 309 13.43 -27.25 -10.92
CA HIS A 309 14.79 -27.31 -11.43
C HIS A 309 14.92 -26.75 -12.85
N GLN A 310 13.95 -27.01 -13.74
CA GLN A 310 13.94 -26.45 -15.09
C GLN A 310 13.88 -24.91 -15.04
N LEU A 311 13.03 -24.37 -14.17
CA LEU A 311 12.88 -22.91 -14.04
C LEU A 311 14.16 -22.26 -13.48
N LEU A 312 14.78 -22.85 -12.45
CA LEU A 312 16.06 -22.39 -11.90
C LEU A 312 17.18 -22.44 -12.95
N ALA A 313 17.21 -23.49 -13.77
CA ALA A 313 18.17 -23.59 -14.87
C ALA A 313 17.94 -22.51 -15.94
N ALA A 314 16.70 -22.24 -16.31
CA ALA A 314 16.35 -21.14 -17.22
C ALA A 314 16.74 -19.78 -16.64
N ALA A 315 16.46 -19.52 -15.37
CA ALA A 315 16.85 -18.29 -14.68
C ALA A 315 18.38 -18.10 -14.68
N ARG A 316 19.13 -19.17 -14.46
CA ARG A 316 20.60 -19.16 -14.55
C ARG A 316 21.06 -18.80 -15.95
N THR A 317 20.50 -19.44 -16.97
CA THR A 317 20.85 -19.23 -18.39
C THR A 317 20.65 -17.79 -18.82
N HIS A 318 19.55 -17.18 -18.38
CA HIS A 318 19.20 -15.80 -18.73
C HIS A 318 19.73 -14.74 -17.76
N ASN A 319 20.45 -15.15 -16.72
CA ASN A 319 20.89 -14.27 -15.63
C ASN A 319 19.71 -13.48 -15.02
N ALA A 320 18.59 -14.16 -14.82
CA ALA A 320 17.34 -13.62 -14.29
C ALA A 320 17.24 -13.82 -12.77
N TRP A 321 16.48 -12.95 -12.11
CA TRP A 321 15.99 -13.12 -10.75
C TRP A 321 14.63 -13.83 -10.77
N VAL A 322 14.38 -14.68 -9.78
CA VAL A 322 13.09 -15.35 -9.61
C VAL A 322 12.39 -14.76 -8.39
N LEU A 323 11.16 -14.30 -8.57
CA LEU A 323 10.29 -13.81 -7.52
C LEU A 323 9.29 -14.91 -7.17
N GLU A 324 9.52 -15.59 -6.05
CA GLU A 324 8.67 -16.66 -5.54
C GLU A 324 7.63 -16.08 -4.58
N ASP A 325 6.38 -16.03 -5.01
CA ASP A 325 5.26 -15.57 -4.19
C ASP A 325 4.55 -16.77 -3.55
N ASP A 326 4.70 -16.89 -2.24
CA ASP A 326 4.16 -17.98 -1.42
C ASP A 326 3.06 -17.45 -0.50
N TYR A 327 1.88 -17.24 -1.05
CA TYR A 327 0.78 -16.54 -0.39
C TYR A 327 -0.11 -17.40 0.50
N ASP A 328 -0.16 -18.73 0.29
CA ASP A 328 -1.11 -19.65 0.98
C ASP A 328 -0.64 -21.10 1.14
N SER A 329 0.65 -21.37 1.01
CA SER A 329 1.20 -22.74 1.10
C SER A 329 0.88 -23.47 2.40
N GLU A 330 0.50 -22.73 3.43
CA GLU A 330 0.01 -23.27 4.70
C GLU A 330 -1.26 -24.11 4.56
N PHE A 331 -2.07 -23.86 3.52
CA PHE A 331 -3.36 -24.53 3.30
C PHE A 331 -3.30 -25.68 2.30
N ARG A 332 -2.24 -26.46 2.35
CA ARG A 332 -2.11 -27.66 1.55
C ARG A 332 -2.88 -28.83 2.18
N PHE A 333 -3.78 -29.46 1.41
CA PHE A 333 -4.66 -30.53 1.87
C PHE A 333 -4.27 -31.93 1.37
N SER A 334 -3.32 -32.04 0.45
CA SER A 334 -2.91 -33.31 -0.16
C SER A 334 -1.42 -33.32 -0.46
N GLY A 335 -0.80 -34.50 -0.32
CA GLY A 335 0.61 -34.74 -0.60
C GLY A 335 1.59 -34.16 0.46
N PRO A 336 2.87 -34.54 0.39
CA PRO A 336 3.90 -34.01 1.27
C PRO A 336 4.18 -32.52 0.98
N PRO A 337 4.72 -31.78 1.97
CA PRO A 337 5.22 -30.42 1.73
C PRO A 337 6.26 -30.43 0.62
N VAL A 338 6.17 -29.48 -0.32
CA VAL A 338 7.20 -29.29 -1.35
C VAL A 338 8.10 -28.13 -0.89
N SER A 339 9.42 -28.32 -0.96
CA SER A 339 10.37 -27.26 -0.67
C SER A 339 10.13 -26.05 -1.57
N SER A 340 10.37 -24.84 -1.04
CA SER A 340 10.33 -23.61 -1.85
C SER A 340 11.34 -23.67 -3.00
N LEU A 341 11.16 -22.85 -4.03
CA LEU A 341 12.21 -22.63 -5.04
C LEU A 341 13.48 -22.09 -4.41
N GLN A 342 13.33 -21.17 -3.44
CA GLN A 342 14.45 -20.59 -2.71
C GLN A 342 15.26 -21.66 -1.96
N GLY A 343 14.59 -22.66 -1.38
CA GLY A 343 15.29 -23.78 -0.71
C GLY A 343 16.05 -24.72 -1.66
N LEU A 344 15.75 -24.67 -2.95
CA LEU A 344 16.39 -25.47 -4.01
C LEU A 344 17.42 -24.65 -4.81
N ASP A 345 17.56 -23.36 -4.50
CA ASP A 345 18.38 -22.42 -5.27
C ASP A 345 19.81 -22.38 -4.71
N ASP A 346 20.74 -22.97 -5.43
CA ASP A 346 22.17 -22.94 -5.09
C ASP A 346 22.89 -21.67 -5.58
N ASP A 347 22.24 -20.87 -6.45
CA ASP A 347 22.85 -19.70 -7.08
C ASP A 347 22.50 -18.38 -6.41
N GLY A 348 21.59 -18.39 -5.43
CA GLY A 348 21.11 -17.17 -4.73
C GLY A 348 20.36 -16.21 -5.63
N ARG A 349 19.51 -16.73 -6.53
CA ARG A 349 18.73 -15.96 -7.51
C ARG A 349 17.27 -15.81 -7.14
N VAL A 350 16.79 -16.51 -6.11
CA VAL A 350 15.39 -16.49 -5.71
C VAL A 350 15.17 -15.50 -4.57
N LEU A 351 14.27 -14.57 -4.79
CA LEU A 351 13.67 -13.74 -3.73
C LEU A 351 12.35 -14.39 -3.34
N TYR A 352 12.23 -14.76 -2.07
CA TYR A 352 11.04 -15.41 -1.53
C TYR A 352 10.18 -14.41 -0.79
N MET A 353 8.89 -14.37 -1.08
CA MET A 353 7.95 -13.49 -0.40
C MET A 353 6.75 -14.23 0.16
N GLY A 354 6.29 -13.77 1.30
CA GLY A 354 5.10 -14.29 1.96
C GLY A 354 4.27 -13.19 2.62
N THR A 355 3.06 -13.56 3.01
CA THR A 355 2.11 -12.62 3.58
C THR A 355 1.35 -13.23 4.75
N PHE A 356 1.03 -12.41 5.75
CA PHE A 356 0.11 -12.81 6.83
C PHE A 356 -1.36 -12.54 6.48
N SER A 357 -1.63 -11.87 5.35
CA SER A 357 -2.98 -11.46 4.93
C SER A 357 -3.92 -12.64 4.66
N LYS A 358 -3.40 -13.76 4.17
CA LYS A 358 -4.20 -14.96 3.86
C LYS A 358 -4.31 -15.91 5.05
N VAL A 359 -3.37 -15.85 5.96
CA VAL A 359 -3.29 -16.73 7.14
C VAL A 359 -4.01 -16.13 8.34
N LEU A 360 -3.91 -14.81 8.55
CA LEU A 360 -4.55 -14.09 9.64
C LEU A 360 -5.73 -13.26 9.12
N TYR A 361 -5.48 -12.05 8.64
CA TYR A 361 -6.50 -11.20 8.02
C TYR A 361 -5.87 -10.16 7.10
N PRO A 362 -6.49 -9.78 5.97
CA PRO A 362 -5.90 -8.89 4.97
C PRO A 362 -5.56 -7.50 5.50
N GLY A 363 -6.40 -6.95 6.37
CA GLY A 363 -6.21 -5.61 6.96
C GLY A 363 -5.00 -5.48 7.88
N LEU A 364 -4.34 -6.60 8.24
CA LEU A 364 -3.07 -6.58 9.00
C LEU A 364 -1.96 -5.86 8.23
N LYS A 365 -1.95 -6.00 6.91
CA LYS A 365 -0.98 -5.33 6.02
C LYS A 365 0.47 -5.56 6.45
N LEU A 366 0.80 -6.79 6.80
CA LEU A 366 2.16 -7.26 7.06
C LEU A 366 2.48 -8.46 6.17
N GLY A 367 3.67 -8.44 5.61
CA GLY A 367 4.29 -9.50 4.86
C GLY A 367 5.79 -9.46 5.05
N TYR A 368 6.49 -10.28 4.32
CA TYR A 368 7.93 -10.34 4.39
C TYR A 368 8.53 -10.71 3.03
N LEU A 369 9.77 -10.23 2.82
CA LEU A 369 10.58 -10.51 1.67
C LEU A 369 11.92 -11.07 2.17
N VAL A 370 12.33 -12.22 1.65
CA VAL A 370 13.66 -12.81 1.88
C VAL A 370 14.52 -12.50 0.67
N VAL A 371 15.58 -11.76 0.88
CA VAL A 371 16.50 -11.34 -0.19
C VAL A 371 17.84 -12.06 -0.09
N PRO A 372 18.53 -12.30 -1.22
CA PRO A 372 19.90 -12.80 -1.21
C PRO A 372 20.83 -11.93 -0.36
N LYS A 373 21.79 -12.54 0.34
CA LYS A 373 22.71 -11.83 1.27
C LYS A 373 23.38 -10.60 0.66
N ALA A 374 23.78 -10.71 -0.58
CA ALA A 374 24.47 -9.63 -1.30
C ALA A 374 23.58 -8.38 -1.54
N LEU A 375 22.27 -8.53 -1.50
CA LEU A 375 21.31 -7.46 -1.78
C LEU A 375 20.69 -6.84 -0.50
N VAL A 376 20.96 -7.40 0.67
CA VAL A 376 20.28 -7.02 1.93
C VAL A 376 20.44 -5.53 2.24
N ALA A 377 21.66 -5.00 2.13
CA ALA A 377 21.93 -3.60 2.45
C ALA A 377 21.19 -2.64 1.50
N ASP A 378 21.24 -2.92 0.20
CA ASP A 378 20.60 -2.08 -0.82
C ASP A 378 19.06 -2.13 -0.69
N PHE A 379 18.49 -3.31 -0.44
CA PHE A 379 17.05 -3.45 -0.26
C PHE A 379 16.56 -2.76 1.01
N LYS A 380 17.28 -2.85 2.12
CA LYS A 380 16.94 -2.13 3.36
C LYS A 380 16.98 -0.63 3.16
N GLN A 381 18.05 -0.12 2.53
CA GLN A 381 18.19 1.31 2.27
C GLN A 381 17.08 1.82 1.35
N ALA A 382 16.83 1.14 0.24
CA ALA A 382 15.78 1.54 -0.69
C ALA A 382 14.38 1.43 -0.05
N HIS A 383 14.13 0.38 0.74
CA HIS A 383 12.87 0.25 1.47
C HIS A 383 12.66 1.40 2.46
N TYR A 384 13.72 1.79 3.18
CA TYR A 384 13.69 2.95 4.08
C TYR A 384 13.37 4.24 3.30
N ASP A 385 14.08 4.51 2.21
CA ASP A 385 13.94 5.77 1.46
C ASP A 385 12.60 5.88 0.71
N LEU A 386 12.13 4.80 0.12
CA LEU A 386 10.92 4.79 -0.70
C LEU A 386 9.64 4.62 0.12
N ASN A 387 9.67 3.83 1.19
CA ASN A 387 8.46 3.37 1.87
C ASN A 387 8.32 3.87 3.30
N ARG A 388 9.40 4.40 3.91
CA ARG A 388 9.41 4.86 5.31
C ARG A 388 8.75 3.85 6.26
N PRO A 389 9.27 2.61 6.38
CA PRO A 389 8.65 1.55 7.14
C PRO A 389 8.59 1.88 8.64
N GLY A 390 7.51 1.47 9.27
CA GLY A 390 7.24 1.74 10.68
C GLY A 390 6.36 0.65 11.29
N GLN A 391 5.41 1.05 12.14
CA GLN A 391 4.45 0.16 12.82
C GLN A 391 5.13 -0.87 13.76
N MET A 392 6.22 -0.46 14.43
CA MET A 392 6.98 -1.36 15.31
C MET A 392 6.13 -2.00 16.41
N PRO A 393 5.18 -1.31 17.10
CA PRO A 393 4.32 -1.95 18.10
C PRO A 393 3.44 -3.06 17.52
N LEU A 394 2.96 -2.90 16.27
CA LEU A 394 2.18 -3.94 15.57
C LEU A 394 3.07 -5.14 15.20
N GLN A 395 4.28 -4.88 14.71
CA GLN A 395 5.26 -5.92 14.41
C GLN A 395 5.69 -6.66 15.67
N ALA A 396 5.83 -5.98 16.80
CA ALA A 396 6.14 -6.60 18.08
C ALA A 396 5.01 -7.51 18.59
N ALA A 397 3.76 -7.08 18.43
CA ALA A 397 2.60 -7.92 18.75
C ALA A 397 2.55 -9.18 17.88
N LEU A 398 2.86 -9.08 16.59
CA LEU A 398 2.92 -10.22 15.68
C LEU A 398 4.09 -11.15 16.00
N ALA A 399 5.26 -10.62 16.37
CA ALA A 399 6.39 -11.43 16.80
C ALA A 399 6.02 -12.29 18.02
N GLU A 400 5.45 -11.69 19.06
CA GLU A 400 5.00 -12.41 20.24
C GLU A 400 3.89 -13.42 19.92
N PHE A 401 2.96 -13.08 19.02
CA PHE A 401 1.91 -13.99 18.58
C PHE A 401 2.47 -15.25 17.91
N ILE A 402 3.56 -15.12 17.15
CA ILE A 402 4.26 -16.25 16.52
C ILE A 402 5.05 -17.02 17.57
N GLU A 403 5.88 -16.36 18.36
CA GLU A 403 6.78 -16.97 19.35
C GLU A 403 6.04 -17.75 20.43
N MET A 404 4.88 -17.24 20.88
CA MET A 404 4.04 -17.90 21.87
C MET A 404 3.16 -19.03 21.28
N GLY A 405 3.32 -19.37 20.02
CA GLY A 405 2.60 -20.45 19.35
C GLY A 405 1.15 -20.16 18.99
N HIS A 406 0.70 -18.92 19.16
CA HIS A 406 -0.67 -18.52 18.82
C HIS A 406 -0.92 -18.55 17.31
N PHE A 407 0.11 -18.20 16.52
CA PHE A 407 0.07 -18.31 15.07
C PHE A 407 -0.16 -19.75 14.61
N ALA A 408 0.63 -20.68 15.13
CA ALA A 408 0.48 -22.12 14.82
C ALA A 408 -0.90 -22.66 15.22
N SER A 409 -1.44 -22.18 16.35
CA SER A 409 -2.80 -22.56 16.80
C SER A 409 -3.89 -22.02 15.89
N ALA A 410 -3.79 -20.74 15.49
CA ALA A 410 -4.73 -20.12 14.54
C ALA A 410 -4.70 -20.82 13.18
N LEU A 411 -3.50 -21.09 12.66
CA LEU A 411 -3.30 -21.82 11.42
C LEU A 411 -3.91 -23.22 11.43
N ARG A 412 -3.72 -23.97 12.52
CA ARG A 412 -4.33 -25.30 12.67
C ARG A 412 -5.86 -25.24 12.65
N LYS A 413 -6.48 -24.28 13.35
CA LYS A 413 -7.93 -24.07 13.32
C LYS A 413 -8.43 -23.74 11.92
N ALA A 414 -7.76 -22.82 11.23
CA ALA A 414 -8.11 -22.46 9.87
C ALA A 414 -8.00 -23.65 8.90
N ARG A 415 -6.95 -24.47 9.01
CA ARG A 415 -6.80 -25.71 8.21
C ARG A 415 -7.95 -26.67 8.40
N LEU A 416 -8.40 -26.88 9.64
CA LEU A 416 -9.53 -27.77 9.92
C LEU A 416 -10.82 -27.23 9.30
N ALA A 417 -11.12 -25.95 9.49
CA ALA A 417 -12.29 -25.29 8.92
C ALA A 417 -12.29 -25.34 7.37
N TYR A 418 -11.15 -25.04 6.75
CA TYR A 418 -11.03 -25.07 5.29
C TYR A 418 -11.09 -26.50 4.73
N ALA A 419 -10.53 -27.49 5.43
CA ALA A 419 -10.65 -28.90 5.04
C ALA A 419 -12.10 -29.37 5.05
N GLU A 420 -12.90 -28.96 6.04
CA GLU A 420 -14.32 -29.26 6.12
C GLU A 420 -15.11 -28.61 4.97
N ARG A 421 -14.89 -27.30 4.75
CA ARG A 421 -15.53 -26.56 3.65
C ARG A 421 -15.16 -27.12 2.29
N ARG A 422 -13.89 -27.47 2.09
CA ARG A 422 -13.44 -28.13 0.86
C ARG A 422 -14.17 -29.44 0.62
N ARG A 423 -14.30 -30.29 1.65
CA ARG A 423 -15.05 -31.56 1.54
C ARG A 423 -16.50 -31.30 1.16
N ALA A 424 -17.17 -30.36 1.82
CA ALA A 424 -18.55 -29.99 1.51
C ALA A 424 -18.71 -29.49 0.07
N LEU A 425 -17.80 -28.59 -0.38
CA LEU A 425 -17.80 -28.09 -1.74
C LEU A 425 -17.59 -29.18 -2.78
N VAL A 426 -16.59 -30.03 -2.58
CA VAL A 426 -16.30 -31.14 -3.50
C VAL A 426 -17.50 -32.09 -3.58
N ALA A 427 -18.12 -32.45 -2.46
CA ALA A 427 -19.31 -33.30 -2.43
C ALA A 427 -20.50 -32.66 -3.16
N ALA A 428 -20.71 -31.36 -3.01
CA ALA A 428 -21.78 -30.62 -3.69
C ALA A 428 -21.56 -30.53 -5.21
N LEU A 429 -20.30 -30.42 -5.65
CA LEU A 429 -19.94 -30.30 -7.07
C LEU A 429 -19.79 -31.70 -7.76
N GLN A 430 -19.66 -32.79 -7.02
CA GLN A 430 -19.44 -34.12 -7.57
C GLN A 430 -20.38 -34.49 -8.73
N PRO A 431 -21.70 -34.19 -8.68
CA PRO A 431 -22.62 -34.50 -9.77
C PRO A 431 -22.33 -33.72 -11.08
N TRP A 432 -21.57 -32.62 -11.01
CA TRP A 432 -21.30 -31.71 -12.10
C TRP A 432 -19.88 -31.86 -12.66
N LEU A 433 -19.05 -32.71 -12.04
CA LEU A 433 -17.63 -32.93 -12.41
C LEU A 433 -17.44 -34.18 -13.27
N GLN A 434 -18.51 -34.73 -13.87
CA GLN A 434 -18.48 -35.92 -14.74
C GLN A 434 -18.22 -35.57 -16.20
#